data_5119ab12f13ea28efdb46745c78a34dd
#
_entry.id   5119ab12f13ea28efdb46745c78a34dd
#
_cell.length_a   1.000
_cell.length_b   1.000
_cell.length_c   1.000
_cell.angle_alpha   90.00
_cell.angle_beta   90.00
_cell.angle_gamma   90.00
#
_symmetry.space_group_name_H-M   'P 1'
#
loop_
_entity.id
_entity.type
_entity.pdbx_description
1 polymer ?
#
loop_
_entity_poly.entity_id
_entity_poly.type
_entity_poly.pdbx_seq_one_letter_code
_entity_poly.pdbx_strand_id
1 'polypeptide(L)'
;MKRKAACRFSPGNHAAFFAAPKFAYYICKKEKTKEGVNMMNEYISEMVAQEDKSTAEHSGRVAKIADILGRALSLSESELLTLDEAAKLHDVGKIKVDVKILQKPARLTDEEFAEIKKHTVYGFTMISPKDDMIASLILSHHERWDGSGYPNGLSGCNIPYLSRVIAVADSIDAMMSDRCYRKALSWNQCLDELDRNRSKMYDPEIVDAAFVCQSMIFNALRAD
;
A
#
# COMPACT_ATOMS: atom_id res chain seq x y z
N MET A 1 23.92 22.82 10.08
CA MET A 1 22.67 22.74 9.32
C MET A 1 21.64 22.00 10.17
N LYS A 2 20.57 22.66 10.60
CA LYS A 2 19.52 22.06 11.44
C LYS A 2 18.66 21.20 10.53
N ARG A 3 18.69 19.87 10.71
CA ARG A 3 17.76 18.93 10.07
C ARG A 3 16.35 19.34 10.48
N LYS A 4 15.49 19.68 9.51
CA LYS A 4 14.05 19.85 9.72
C LYS A 4 13.54 18.51 10.28
N ALA A 5 12.92 18.55 11.44
CA ALA A 5 12.28 17.39 12.03
C ALA A 5 11.24 16.86 11.03
N ALA A 6 11.48 15.68 10.49
CA ALA A 6 10.55 15.01 9.64
C ALA A 6 9.24 14.79 10.37
N CYS A 7 8.14 14.96 9.66
CA CYS A 7 6.76 14.75 10.10
C CYS A 7 6.49 13.25 10.38
N ARG A 8 7.21 12.67 11.36
CA ARG A 8 7.20 11.22 11.60
C ARG A 8 6.12 10.73 12.55
N PHE A 9 5.54 11.60 13.41
CA PHE A 9 4.49 11.18 14.33
C PHE A 9 3.60 12.34 14.74
N SER A 10 2.30 12.18 14.59
CA SER A 10 1.28 12.90 15.36
C SER A 10 0.25 11.88 15.84
N PRO A 11 0.15 11.57 17.14
CA PRO A 11 -0.93 10.78 17.68
C PRO A 11 -2.16 11.67 17.83
N GLY A 12 -3.05 11.63 16.84
CA GLY A 12 -4.28 12.41 16.79
C GLY A 12 -5.51 11.54 16.64
N ASN A 13 -6.31 11.49 17.70
CA ASN A 13 -7.76 11.19 17.76
C ASN A 13 -8.38 10.41 16.60
N HIS A 14 -8.46 9.10 16.75
CA HIS A 14 -9.40 8.26 16.00
C HIS A 14 -10.47 7.69 16.96
N ALA A 15 -11.44 8.49 17.31
CA ALA A 15 -12.70 8.02 17.84
C ALA A 15 -13.81 8.56 16.95
N ALA A 16 -14.26 7.76 15.99
CA ALA A 16 -15.63 7.66 15.50
C ALA A 16 -15.68 6.92 14.15
N PHE A 17 -16.62 5.99 14.10
CA PHE A 17 -17.32 5.42 12.95
C PHE A 17 -17.03 3.96 12.59
N PHE A 18 -18.08 3.24 12.79
CA PHE A 18 -18.74 2.13 12.08
C PHE A 18 -18.87 0.80 12.79
N ALA A 19 -20.15 0.47 13.01
CA ALA A 19 -20.60 -0.84 13.46
C ALA A 19 -20.37 -1.91 12.35
N ALA A 20 -19.64 -2.97 12.66
CA ALA A 20 -19.36 -4.10 11.79
C ALA A 20 -20.45 -5.18 11.86
N PRO A 21 -20.80 -5.87 10.77
CA PRO A 21 -21.75 -6.96 10.76
C PRO A 21 -21.20 -8.25 11.39
N LYS A 22 -22.10 -9.09 11.87
CA LYS A 22 -21.93 -10.29 12.72
C LYS A 22 -20.89 -11.35 12.32
N PHE A 23 -20.29 -11.28 11.15
CA PHE A 23 -19.29 -12.25 10.67
C PHE A 23 -17.91 -12.07 11.36
N ALA A 24 -17.58 -10.86 11.77
CA ALA A 24 -16.36 -10.54 12.51
C ALA A 24 -16.36 -11.10 13.96
N TYR A 25 -17.53 -11.38 14.50
CA TYR A 25 -17.69 -11.79 15.91
C TYR A 25 -17.24 -13.25 16.17
N TYR A 26 -17.26 -14.12 15.17
CA TYR A 26 -16.95 -15.55 15.35
C TYR A 26 -15.44 -15.86 15.35
N ILE A 27 -14.64 -15.03 14.69
CA ILE A 27 -13.16 -15.21 14.61
C ILE A 27 -12.46 -14.54 15.81
N CYS A 28 -13.08 -13.55 16.44
CA CYS A 28 -12.49 -12.72 17.49
C CYS A 28 -12.32 -13.40 18.85
N LYS A 29 -12.69 -14.68 19.02
CA LYS A 29 -12.70 -15.36 20.34
C LYS A 29 -11.49 -16.25 20.61
N LYS A 30 -10.56 -16.42 19.67
CA LYS A 30 -9.31 -17.19 19.91
C LYS A 30 -8.11 -16.40 19.38
N GLU A 31 -7.29 -15.99 20.32
CA GLU A 31 -5.88 -15.62 20.20
C GLU A 31 -5.54 -14.18 19.81
N LYS A 32 -5.46 -13.31 20.83
CA LYS A 32 -4.73 -12.03 20.83
C LYS A 32 -3.24 -12.26 21.14
N THR A 33 -2.57 -13.16 20.45
CA THR A 33 -1.12 -13.31 20.53
C THR A 33 -0.49 -12.84 19.22
N LYS A 34 0.74 -12.27 19.28
CA LYS A 34 1.47 -11.87 18.05
C LYS A 34 1.58 -13.02 17.05
N GLU A 35 1.69 -14.26 17.52
CA GLU A 35 1.76 -15.46 16.68
C GLU A 35 0.43 -15.75 15.94
N GLY A 36 -0.72 -15.54 16.60
CA GLY A 36 -2.05 -15.74 15.97
C GLY A 36 -2.36 -14.67 14.91
N VAL A 37 -1.86 -13.43 15.07
CA VAL A 37 -2.00 -12.37 14.06
C VAL A 37 -1.17 -12.70 12.81
N ASN A 38 0.09 -13.13 12.97
CA ASN A 38 0.96 -13.50 11.86
C ASN A 38 0.38 -14.68 11.05
N MET A 39 -0.08 -15.75 11.69
CA MET A 39 -0.69 -16.91 11.01
C MET A 39 -1.93 -16.52 10.19
N MET A 40 -2.71 -15.56 10.67
CA MET A 40 -3.91 -15.14 9.94
C MET A 40 -3.58 -14.24 8.74
N ASN A 41 -2.56 -13.39 8.86
CA ASN A 41 -2.11 -12.56 7.76
C ASN A 41 -1.45 -13.40 6.66
N GLU A 42 -0.71 -14.45 7.02
CA GLU A 42 -0.23 -15.47 6.08
C GLU A 42 -1.40 -16.17 5.39
N TYR A 43 -2.42 -16.61 6.12
CA TYR A 43 -3.61 -17.24 5.54
C TYR A 43 -4.36 -16.32 4.58
N ILE A 44 -4.51 -15.02 4.90
CA ILE A 44 -5.13 -14.04 4.01
C ILE A 44 -4.28 -13.83 2.76
N SER A 45 -2.95 -13.74 2.91
CA SER A 45 -2.02 -13.62 1.77
C SER A 45 -2.09 -14.85 0.87
N GLU A 46 -2.19 -16.06 1.43
CA GLU A 46 -2.37 -17.30 0.68
C GLU A 46 -3.71 -17.35 -0.05
N MET A 47 -4.80 -16.88 0.57
CA MET A 47 -6.10 -16.79 -0.10
C MET A 47 -6.06 -15.85 -1.31
N VAL A 48 -5.43 -14.68 -1.17
CA VAL A 48 -5.23 -13.75 -2.30
C VAL A 48 -4.40 -14.40 -3.40
N ALA A 49 -3.32 -15.12 -3.03
CA ALA A 49 -2.46 -15.81 -4.00
C ALA A 49 -3.17 -16.94 -4.74
N GLN A 50 -4.14 -17.60 -4.12
CA GLN A 50 -4.95 -18.65 -4.76
C GLN A 50 -5.97 -18.08 -5.73
N GLU A 51 -6.53 -16.90 -5.46
CA GLU A 51 -7.54 -16.28 -6.32
C GLU A 51 -6.92 -15.43 -7.44
N ASP A 52 -5.80 -14.76 -7.18
CA ASP A 52 -5.08 -13.95 -8.18
C ASP A 52 -3.56 -13.96 -7.94
N LYS A 53 -2.88 -14.88 -8.63
CA LYS A 53 -1.42 -14.99 -8.60
C LYS A 53 -0.71 -13.68 -8.98
N SER A 54 -1.27 -12.92 -9.91
CA SER A 54 -0.70 -11.64 -10.36
C SER A 54 -0.69 -10.61 -9.25
N THR A 55 -1.76 -10.56 -8.44
CA THR A 55 -1.84 -9.66 -7.27
C THR A 55 -0.83 -10.05 -6.20
N ALA A 56 -0.63 -11.34 -5.93
CA ALA A 56 0.34 -11.80 -4.95
C ALA A 56 1.80 -11.49 -5.36
N GLU A 57 2.15 -11.73 -6.63
CA GLU A 57 3.47 -11.39 -7.18
C GLU A 57 3.73 -9.88 -7.10
N HIS A 58 2.74 -9.07 -7.47
CA HIS A 58 2.77 -7.62 -7.35
C HIS A 58 3.04 -7.18 -5.90
N SER A 59 2.23 -7.65 -4.95
CA SER A 59 2.40 -7.30 -3.53
C SER A 59 3.77 -7.70 -2.97
N GLY A 60 4.32 -8.84 -3.42
CA GLY A 60 5.68 -9.26 -3.07
C GLY A 60 6.76 -8.29 -3.61
N ARG A 61 6.63 -7.82 -4.85
CA ARG A 61 7.58 -6.83 -5.42
C ARG A 61 7.43 -5.47 -4.75
N VAL A 62 6.19 -5.03 -4.46
CA VAL A 62 5.93 -3.79 -3.70
C VAL A 62 6.59 -3.85 -2.33
N ALA A 63 6.48 -4.97 -1.60
CA ALA A 63 7.12 -5.14 -0.31
C ALA A 63 8.67 -5.06 -0.40
N LYS A 64 9.29 -5.67 -1.43
CA LYS A 64 10.74 -5.55 -1.67
C LYS A 64 11.17 -4.10 -1.92
N ILE A 65 10.42 -3.36 -2.75
CA ILE A 65 10.70 -1.95 -3.03
C ILE A 65 10.51 -1.10 -1.76
N ALA A 66 9.46 -1.36 -1.01
CA ALA A 66 9.16 -0.65 0.24
C ALA A 66 10.25 -0.86 1.29
N ASP A 67 10.80 -2.09 1.44
CA ASP A 67 11.94 -2.35 2.33
C ASP A 67 13.19 -1.54 1.93
N ILE A 68 13.52 -1.50 0.64
CA ILE A 68 14.64 -0.70 0.13
C ILE A 68 14.46 0.79 0.45
N LEU A 69 13.26 1.33 0.20
CA LEU A 69 12.92 2.71 0.53
C LEU A 69 12.97 2.97 2.04
N GLY A 70 12.39 2.05 2.83
CA GLY A 70 12.36 2.15 4.29
C GLY A 70 13.76 2.21 4.90
N ARG A 71 14.68 1.37 4.42
CA ARG A 71 16.09 1.41 4.84
C ARG A 71 16.79 2.70 4.43
N ALA A 72 16.56 3.20 3.23
CA ALA A 72 17.10 4.48 2.78
C ALA A 72 16.57 5.65 3.61
N LEU A 73 15.32 5.55 4.10
CA LEU A 73 14.69 6.50 5.01
C LEU A 73 15.07 6.29 6.47
N SER A 74 15.95 5.34 6.78
CA SER A 74 16.41 4.99 8.13
C SER A 74 15.25 4.62 9.08
N LEU A 75 14.29 3.82 8.59
CA LEU A 75 13.26 3.23 9.44
C LEU A 75 13.89 2.21 10.40
N SER A 76 13.31 2.11 11.60
CA SER A 76 13.68 1.06 12.55
C SER A 76 13.23 -0.33 12.07
N GLU A 77 13.85 -1.39 12.59
CA GLU A 77 13.46 -2.76 12.24
C GLU A 77 11.97 -3.04 12.53
N SER A 78 11.39 -2.45 13.59
CA SER A 78 9.96 -2.59 13.86
C SER A 78 9.08 -1.90 12.83
N GLU A 79 9.49 -0.73 12.32
CA GLU A 79 8.78 -0.04 11.24
C GLU A 79 8.93 -0.78 9.92
N LEU A 80 10.11 -1.39 9.65
CA LEU A 80 10.33 -2.21 8.46
C LEU A 80 9.45 -3.47 8.47
N LEU A 81 9.31 -4.14 9.60
CA LEU A 81 8.39 -5.29 9.73
C LEU A 81 6.94 -4.88 9.47
N THR A 82 6.50 -3.75 10.06
CA THR A 82 5.14 -3.22 9.84
C THR A 82 4.93 -2.81 8.38
N LEU A 83 5.92 -2.20 7.75
CA LEU A 83 5.90 -1.79 6.35
C LEU A 83 5.81 -3.00 5.41
N ASP A 84 6.60 -4.03 5.64
CA ASP A 84 6.59 -5.27 4.86
C ASP A 84 5.20 -5.94 4.90
N GLU A 85 4.64 -6.09 6.10
CA GLU A 85 3.32 -6.68 6.27
C GLU A 85 2.22 -5.84 5.61
N ALA A 86 2.21 -4.53 5.82
CA ALA A 86 1.24 -3.64 5.20
C ALA A 86 1.37 -3.62 3.67
N ALA A 87 2.60 -3.66 3.13
CA ALA A 87 2.84 -3.71 1.70
C ALA A 87 2.37 -5.03 1.06
N LYS A 88 2.53 -6.16 1.75
CA LYS A 88 2.00 -7.46 1.29
C LYS A 88 0.47 -7.51 1.28
N LEU A 89 -0.18 -6.77 2.15
CA LEU A 89 -1.63 -6.78 2.34
C LEU A 89 -2.35 -5.57 1.73
N HIS A 90 -1.66 -4.59 1.14
CA HIS A 90 -2.26 -3.32 0.73
C HIS A 90 -3.49 -3.51 -0.19
N ASP A 91 -3.43 -4.49 -1.04
CA ASP A 91 -4.43 -4.80 -2.05
C ASP A 91 -5.41 -5.93 -1.64
N VAL A 92 -5.33 -6.46 -0.40
CA VAL A 92 -6.15 -7.60 0.06
C VAL A 92 -7.65 -7.40 -0.15
N GLY A 93 -8.12 -6.18 -0.07
CA GLY A 93 -9.54 -5.85 -0.27
C GLY A 93 -10.05 -6.05 -1.71
N LYS A 94 -9.17 -6.24 -2.69
CA LYS A 94 -9.54 -6.57 -4.08
C LYS A 94 -10.34 -7.87 -4.20
N ILE A 95 -10.16 -8.80 -3.26
CA ILE A 95 -10.96 -10.03 -3.18
C ILE A 95 -12.48 -9.77 -3.09
N LYS A 96 -12.89 -8.59 -2.66
CA LYS A 96 -14.32 -8.20 -2.59
C LYS A 96 -14.80 -7.40 -3.79
N VAL A 97 -13.93 -7.08 -4.72
CA VAL A 97 -14.29 -6.38 -5.96
C VAL A 97 -14.65 -7.41 -7.02
N ASP A 98 -15.68 -7.13 -7.83
CA ASP A 98 -16.07 -8.04 -8.92
C ASP A 98 -14.90 -8.29 -9.88
N VAL A 99 -14.55 -9.55 -10.06
CA VAL A 99 -13.46 -9.99 -10.94
C VAL A 99 -13.63 -9.49 -12.39
N LYS A 100 -14.87 -9.31 -12.85
CA LYS A 100 -15.16 -8.77 -14.18
C LYS A 100 -14.71 -7.32 -14.34
N ILE A 101 -14.72 -6.55 -13.24
CA ILE A 101 -14.21 -5.18 -13.22
C ILE A 101 -12.69 -5.19 -13.18
N LEU A 102 -12.09 -6.03 -12.31
CA LEU A 102 -10.63 -6.13 -12.16
C LEU A 102 -9.93 -6.60 -13.44
N GLN A 103 -10.53 -7.55 -14.16
CA GLN A 103 -9.96 -8.17 -15.37
C GLN A 103 -10.49 -7.54 -16.67
N LYS A 104 -11.20 -6.42 -16.61
CA LYS A 104 -11.76 -5.78 -17.80
C LYS A 104 -10.65 -5.36 -18.77
N PRO A 105 -10.65 -5.86 -20.02
CA PRO A 105 -9.59 -5.53 -20.99
C PRO A 105 -9.80 -4.18 -21.68
N ALA A 106 -10.61 -3.29 -21.10
CA ALA A 106 -10.96 -1.98 -21.61
C ALA A 106 -10.88 -0.93 -20.49
N ARG A 107 -10.96 0.35 -20.88
CA ARG A 107 -11.02 1.44 -19.90
C ARG A 107 -12.24 1.26 -18.99
N LEU A 108 -12.01 1.44 -17.70
CA LEU A 108 -13.07 1.42 -16.69
C LEU A 108 -13.98 2.65 -16.83
N THR A 109 -15.28 2.50 -16.54
CA THR A 109 -16.16 3.65 -16.32
C THR A 109 -15.86 4.29 -14.96
N ASP A 110 -16.41 5.48 -14.72
CA ASP A 110 -16.23 6.17 -13.44
C ASP A 110 -16.85 5.37 -12.28
N GLU A 111 -17.97 4.68 -12.51
CA GLU A 111 -18.63 3.81 -11.53
C GLU A 111 -17.79 2.56 -11.24
N GLU A 112 -17.25 1.90 -12.27
CA GLU A 112 -16.35 0.75 -12.11
C GLU A 112 -15.07 1.15 -11.35
N PHE A 113 -14.53 2.31 -11.67
CA PHE A 113 -13.37 2.83 -10.94
C PHE A 113 -13.71 3.18 -9.49
N ALA A 114 -14.90 3.73 -9.23
CA ALA A 114 -15.39 3.98 -7.88
C ALA A 114 -15.54 2.67 -7.08
N GLU A 115 -15.95 1.57 -7.73
CA GLU A 115 -16.01 0.25 -7.11
C GLU A 115 -14.60 -0.28 -6.76
N ILE A 116 -13.64 -0.17 -7.67
CA ILE A 116 -12.25 -0.57 -7.38
C ILE A 116 -11.69 0.20 -6.19
N LYS A 117 -11.94 1.52 -6.09
CA LYS A 117 -11.45 2.33 -4.95
C LYS A 117 -11.88 1.80 -3.59
N LYS A 118 -13.00 1.07 -3.52
CA LYS A 118 -13.49 0.50 -2.26
C LYS A 118 -12.59 -0.60 -1.70
N HIS A 119 -11.62 -1.14 -2.49
CA HIS A 119 -10.71 -2.17 -1.98
C HIS A 119 -9.94 -1.68 -0.75
N THR A 120 -9.60 -0.39 -0.64
CA THR A 120 -8.93 0.18 0.54
C THR A 120 -9.80 0.06 1.79
N VAL A 121 -11.10 0.34 1.67
CA VAL A 121 -12.08 0.21 2.76
C VAL A 121 -12.35 -1.25 3.07
N TYR A 122 -12.44 -2.11 2.06
CA TYR A 122 -12.61 -3.55 2.25
C TYR A 122 -11.40 -4.14 2.97
N GLY A 123 -10.18 -3.80 2.55
CA GLY A 123 -8.94 -4.21 3.21
C GLY A 123 -8.90 -3.76 4.68
N PHE A 124 -9.19 -2.49 4.94
CA PHE A 124 -9.33 -1.97 6.30
C PHE A 124 -10.30 -2.82 7.13
N THR A 125 -11.50 -3.07 6.62
CA THR A 125 -12.53 -3.83 7.35
C THR A 125 -12.10 -5.28 7.64
N MET A 126 -11.30 -5.87 6.77
CA MET A 126 -10.80 -7.25 6.92
C MET A 126 -9.69 -7.33 7.98
N ILE A 127 -8.82 -6.32 8.05
CA ILE A 127 -7.62 -6.34 8.89
C ILE A 127 -7.84 -5.67 10.25
N SER A 128 -8.63 -4.58 10.33
CA SER A 128 -8.84 -3.81 11.57
C SER A 128 -9.22 -4.62 12.81
N PRO A 129 -10.03 -5.70 12.72
CA PRO A 129 -10.31 -6.53 13.90
C PRO A 129 -9.07 -7.20 14.52
N LYS A 130 -7.95 -7.21 13.81
CA LYS A 130 -6.69 -7.90 14.17
C LYS A 130 -5.57 -6.91 14.45
N ASP A 131 -5.38 -5.95 13.56
CA ASP A 131 -4.34 -4.94 13.64
C ASP A 131 -4.82 -3.60 13.05
N ASP A 132 -5.15 -2.66 13.93
CA ASP A 132 -5.63 -1.33 13.53
C ASP A 132 -4.53 -0.50 12.84
N MET A 133 -3.25 -0.75 13.16
CA MET A 133 -2.14 -0.04 12.55
C MET A 133 -2.00 -0.48 11.08
N ILE A 134 -1.86 -1.78 10.81
CA ILE A 134 -1.79 -2.33 9.45
C ILE A 134 -3.03 -1.92 8.65
N ALA A 135 -4.23 -2.05 9.24
CA ALA A 135 -5.48 -1.65 8.59
C ALA A 135 -5.47 -0.17 8.16
N SER A 136 -5.00 0.75 9.03
CA SER A 136 -4.89 2.17 8.72
C SER A 136 -3.92 2.45 7.58
N LEU A 137 -2.81 1.70 7.51
CA LEU A 137 -1.85 1.81 6.41
C LEU A 137 -2.46 1.35 5.09
N ILE A 138 -3.18 0.22 5.09
CA ILE A 138 -3.90 -0.31 3.93
C ILE A 138 -4.98 0.68 3.46
N LEU A 139 -5.74 1.28 4.39
CA LEU A 139 -6.77 2.26 4.05
C LEU A 139 -6.20 3.44 3.28
N SER A 140 -4.98 3.89 3.64
CA SER A 140 -4.44 5.19 3.22
C SER A 140 -3.39 5.12 2.11
N HIS A 141 -3.09 3.93 1.54
CA HIS A 141 -2.02 3.79 0.55
C HIS A 141 -2.31 4.45 -0.81
N HIS A 142 -3.56 4.80 -1.09
CA HIS A 142 -3.96 5.58 -2.26
C HIS A 142 -4.28 7.05 -1.96
N GLU A 143 -4.00 7.52 -0.75
CA GLU A 143 -3.99 8.94 -0.48
C GLU A 143 -2.83 9.62 -1.23
N ARG A 144 -3.02 10.86 -1.61
CA ARG A 144 -2.03 11.66 -2.36
C ARG A 144 -1.58 12.85 -1.56
N TRP A 145 -0.32 13.21 -1.72
CA TRP A 145 0.29 14.30 -0.95
C TRP A 145 -0.52 15.60 -1.00
N ASP A 146 -1.14 15.93 -2.13
CA ASP A 146 -1.96 17.12 -2.33
C ASP A 146 -3.42 17.00 -1.84
N GLY A 147 -3.82 15.82 -1.33
CA GLY A 147 -5.19 15.55 -0.88
C GLY A 147 -6.16 15.11 -1.98
N SER A 148 -5.70 14.93 -3.21
CA SER A 148 -6.55 14.44 -4.32
C SER A 148 -6.76 12.92 -4.32
N GLY A 149 -6.22 12.22 -3.30
CA GLY A 149 -6.31 10.78 -3.14
C GLY A 149 -7.65 10.29 -2.59
N TYR A 150 -7.67 9.03 -2.18
CA TYR A 150 -8.84 8.38 -1.60
C TYR A 150 -8.43 7.37 -0.51
N PRO A 151 -9.33 6.95 0.40
CA PRO A 151 -10.76 7.26 0.46
C PRO A 151 -11.11 8.54 1.23
N ASN A 152 -10.18 9.09 2.04
CA ASN A 152 -10.47 10.17 2.98
C ASN A 152 -10.00 11.56 2.49
N GLY A 153 -9.22 11.64 1.41
CA GLY A 153 -8.63 12.89 0.93
C GLY A 153 -7.61 13.49 1.90
N LEU A 154 -6.86 12.65 2.60
CA LEU A 154 -5.79 13.09 3.49
C LEU A 154 -4.67 13.74 2.67
N SER A 155 -4.03 14.79 3.25
CA SER A 155 -2.94 15.49 2.58
C SER A 155 -1.70 15.62 3.44
N GLY A 156 -0.54 15.65 2.80
CA GLY A 156 0.75 15.88 3.44
C GLY A 156 1.01 14.89 4.58
N CYS A 157 1.39 15.42 5.74
CA CYS A 157 1.71 14.63 6.92
C CYS A 157 0.50 14.02 7.65
N ASN A 158 -0.73 14.31 7.23
CA ASN A 158 -1.91 13.61 7.74
C ASN A 158 -2.03 12.20 7.18
N ILE A 159 -1.36 11.90 6.07
CA ILE A 159 -1.23 10.54 5.54
C ILE A 159 -0.22 9.78 6.41
N PRO A 160 -0.53 8.57 6.90
CA PRO A 160 0.42 7.75 7.64
C PRO A 160 1.74 7.58 6.89
N TYR A 161 2.87 7.72 7.57
CA TYR A 161 4.19 7.76 6.92
C TYR A 161 4.46 6.50 6.08
N LEU A 162 4.20 5.32 6.63
CA LEU A 162 4.41 4.06 5.93
C LEU A 162 3.45 3.90 4.74
N SER A 163 2.23 4.44 4.79
CA SER A 163 1.32 4.45 3.62
C SER A 163 1.89 5.28 2.47
N ARG A 164 2.59 6.40 2.78
CA ARG A 164 3.27 7.20 1.75
C ARG A 164 4.42 6.44 1.10
N VAL A 165 5.15 5.59 1.88
CA VAL A 165 6.19 4.70 1.34
C VAL A 165 5.58 3.64 0.43
N ILE A 166 4.49 3.00 0.86
CA ILE A 166 3.76 1.99 0.06
C ILE A 166 3.26 2.62 -1.25
N ALA A 167 2.71 3.83 -1.23
CA ALA A 167 2.20 4.52 -2.42
C ALA A 167 3.28 4.73 -3.49
N VAL A 168 4.52 5.07 -3.09
CA VAL A 168 5.65 5.21 -4.03
C VAL A 168 6.10 3.83 -4.52
N ALA A 169 6.21 2.84 -3.64
CA ALA A 169 6.62 1.48 -4.00
C ALA A 169 5.63 0.82 -4.99
N ASP A 170 4.32 0.92 -4.71
CA ASP A 170 3.25 0.45 -5.59
C ASP A 170 3.30 1.12 -6.97
N SER A 171 3.49 2.44 -6.98
CA SER A 171 3.59 3.19 -8.24
C SER A 171 4.81 2.78 -9.06
N ILE A 172 5.95 2.52 -8.44
CA ILE A 172 7.14 2.02 -9.14
C ILE A 172 6.86 0.65 -9.74
N ASP A 173 6.35 -0.32 -8.98
CA ASP A 173 6.03 -1.64 -9.51
C ASP A 173 4.98 -1.56 -10.62
N ALA A 174 3.94 -0.76 -10.43
CA ALA A 174 2.92 -0.55 -11.43
C ALA A 174 3.47 0.03 -12.75
N MET A 175 4.43 0.94 -12.69
CA MET A 175 5.06 1.54 -13.88
C MET A 175 6.02 0.58 -14.57
N MET A 176 6.73 -0.25 -13.82
CA MET A 176 7.74 -1.19 -14.31
C MET A 176 7.18 -2.53 -14.77
N SER A 177 5.89 -2.80 -14.54
CA SER A 177 5.21 -4.04 -14.93
C SER A 177 4.35 -3.85 -16.19
N ASP A 178 4.30 -4.89 -17.05
CA ASP A 178 3.35 -4.96 -18.16
C ASP A 178 1.93 -5.09 -17.61
N ARG A 179 1.00 -4.34 -18.18
CA ARG A 179 -0.44 -4.46 -17.88
C ARG A 179 -1.20 -4.75 -19.17
N CYS A 180 -2.40 -5.32 -19.06
CA CYS A 180 -3.20 -5.72 -20.23
C CYS A 180 -3.45 -4.58 -21.25
N TYR A 181 -3.39 -3.32 -20.80
CA TYR A 181 -3.63 -2.12 -21.62
C TYR A 181 -2.38 -1.24 -21.82
N ARG A 182 -1.21 -1.60 -21.23
CA ARG A 182 0.01 -0.78 -21.31
C ARG A 182 1.26 -1.62 -21.06
N LYS A 183 2.29 -1.40 -21.87
CA LYS A 183 3.64 -1.93 -21.62
C LYS A 183 4.31 -1.22 -20.43
N ALA A 184 5.24 -1.92 -19.81
CA ALA A 184 6.11 -1.35 -18.78
C ALA A 184 6.83 -0.11 -19.31
N LEU A 185 7.01 0.88 -18.46
CA LEU A 185 7.85 2.04 -18.75
C LEU A 185 9.33 1.65 -18.67
N SER A 186 10.19 2.42 -19.33
CA SER A 186 11.62 2.36 -19.03
C SER A 186 11.90 2.92 -17.62
N TRP A 187 13.01 2.51 -17.03
CA TRP A 187 13.39 3.02 -15.72
C TRP A 187 13.49 4.55 -15.65
N ASN A 188 14.07 5.18 -16.68
CA ASN A 188 14.16 6.64 -16.75
C ASN A 188 12.77 7.31 -16.79
N GLN A 189 11.83 6.74 -17.56
CA GLN A 189 10.45 7.25 -17.58
C GLN A 189 9.76 7.10 -16.22
N CYS A 190 10.04 6.02 -15.48
CA CYS A 190 9.53 5.84 -14.12
C CYS A 190 10.06 6.92 -13.18
N LEU A 191 11.37 7.20 -13.22
CA LEU A 191 11.98 8.28 -12.43
C LEU A 191 11.42 9.66 -12.79
N ASP A 192 11.27 9.95 -14.08
CA ASP A 192 10.68 11.20 -14.56
C ASP A 192 9.23 11.38 -14.07
N GLU A 193 8.46 10.29 -14.01
CA GLU A 193 7.08 10.32 -13.53
C GLU A 193 7.02 10.56 -12.01
N LEU A 194 7.92 9.94 -11.24
CA LEU A 194 8.03 10.19 -9.80
C LEU A 194 8.37 11.65 -9.53
N ASP A 195 9.34 12.21 -10.26
CA ASP A 195 9.75 13.60 -10.07
C ASP A 195 8.65 14.60 -10.47
N ARG A 196 7.96 14.35 -11.59
CA ARG A 196 6.83 15.18 -12.07
C ARG A 196 5.68 15.24 -11.08
N ASN A 197 5.44 14.16 -10.34
CA ASN A 197 4.38 14.04 -9.35
C ASN A 197 4.85 14.27 -7.90
N ARG A 198 6.09 14.70 -7.72
CA ARG A 198 6.65 15.16 -6.45
C ARG A 198 5.78 16.27 -5.86
N SER A 199 5.47 16.19 -4.58
CA SER A 199 4.59 17.13 -3.85
C SER A 199 3.15 17.20 -4.37
N LYS A 200 2.76 16.35 -5.31
CA LYS A 200 1.39 16.17 -5.79
C LYS A 200 0.85 14.81 -5.35
N MET A 201 1.27 13.76 -6.02
CA MET A 201 0.91 12.41 -5.65
C MET A 201 1.78 11.87 -4.51
N TYR A 202 3.08 12.20 -4.52
CA TYR A 202 4.08 11.58 -3.66
C TYR A 202 4.71 12.57 -2.68
N ASP A 203 5.05 12.03 -1.50
CA ASP A 203 5.87 12.72 -0.52
C ASP A 203 7.25 13.00 -1.12
N PRO A 204 7.72 14.26 -1.13
CA PRO A 204 9.02 14.63 -1.70
C PRO A 204 10.20 13.93 -1.01
N GLU A 205 10.13 13.65 0.29
CA GLU A 205 11.18 12.94 1.02
C GLU A 205 11.34 11.50 0.51
N ILE A 206 10.22 10.82 0.23
CA ILE A 206 10.22 9.44 -0.25
C ILE A 206 10.68 9.38 -1.72
N VAL A 207 10.30 10.37 -2.53
CA VAL A 207 10.82 10.48 -3.89
C VAL A 207 12.34 10.67 -3.86
N ASP A 208 12.89 11.54 -3.00
CA ASP A 208 14.33 11.71 -2.84
C ASP A 208 15.02 10.41 -2.45
N ALA A 209 14.44 9.63 -1.52
CA ALA A 209 14.95 8.32 -1.15
C ALA A 209 14.95 7.35 -2.35
N ALA A 210 13.90 7.36 -3.19
CA ALA A 210 13.84 6.53 -4.39
C ALA A 210 14.97 6.87 -5.39
N PHE A 211 15.30 8.14 -5.55
CA PHE A 211 16.44 8.55 -6.38
C PHE A 211 17.78 8.13 -5.79
N VAL A 212 17.93 8.18 -4.47
CA VAL A 212 19.17 7.75 -3.79
C VAL A 212 19.39 6.24 -3.96
N CYS A 213 18.33 5.42 -3.81
CA CYS A 213 18.45 3.96 -3.87
C CYS A 213 18.01 3.37 -5.23
N GLN A 214 17.92 4.17 -6.28
CA GLN A 214 17.39 3.77 -7.59
C GLN A 214 18.04 2.51 -8.19
N SER A 215 19.35 2.37 -8.05
CA SER A 215 20.05 1.19 -8.56
C SER A 215 19.67 -0.10 -7.81
N MET A 216 19.42 0.00 -6.51
CA MET A 216 18.97 -1.14 -5.70
C MET A 216 17.57 -1.58 -6.09
N ILE A 217 16.64 -0.61 -6.27
CA ILE A 217 15.27 -0.89 -6.72
C ILE A 217 15.27 -1.54 -8.09
N PHE A 218 16.01 -0.96 -9.05
CA PHE A 218 16.10 -1.48 -10.41
C PHE A 218 16.62 -2.92 -10.45
N ASN A 219 17.66 -3.22 -9.67
CA ASN A 219 18.23 -4.57 -9.59
C ASN A 219 17.26 -5.56 -8.95
N ALA A 220 16.53 -5.15 -7.89
CA ALA A 220 15.53 -5.98 -7.23
C ALA A 220 14.38 -6.38 -8.16
N LEU A 221 13.94 -5.47 -9.04
CA LEU A 221 12.89 -5.74 -10.03
C LEU A 221 13.32 -6.66 -11.18
N ARG A 222 14.63 -6.85 -11.39
CA ARG A 222 15.17 -7.73 -12.47
C ARG A 222 15.62 -9.08 -11.97
N ALA A 223 15.63 -9.29 -10.67
CA ALA A 223 16.05 -10.54 -10.05
C ALA A 223 14.94 -11.60 -9.97
N ASP A 224 13.70 -11.22 -10.29
CA ASP A 224 12.52 -12.07 -10.42
C ASP A 224 12.24 -12.34 -11.91
#